data_67422c26e33218e5458e9a5057988da2
#
_entry.id   67422c26e33218e5458e9a5057988da2
#
_cell.length_a   1.000
_cell.length_b   1.000
_cell.length_c   1.000
_cell.angle_alpha   90.00
_cell.angle_beta   90.00
_cell.angle_gamma   90.00
#
_symmetry.space_group_name_H-M   'P 1'
#
loop_
_entity.id
_entity.type
_entity.pdbx_description
1 polymer ?
#
loop_
_entity_poly.entity_id
_entity_poly.type
_entity_poly.pdbx_seq_one_letter_code
_entity_poly.pdbx_strand_id
1 'polypeptide(L)'
;MRVEGDDQALTGIRPPQIGETAVSKPTTQVLSTSYGRTIEATRQVALVVGASLFVALCAHITISLMPLTPVPLTVQNLAVLLVGLLLGSRRGFAAMMLYLIEGAAGFPVFNPTGPGGIVQLLGPTGGFLIAYPIVAFLAGYVFERGTRSFLRAATASLLAEIVLFTGGLTWLYVFTHSLAKAAYLGLNFFIAAEVIKIMLAAGIASRWRKLEERFRAAE
;
A
#
# COMPACT_ATOMS: atom_id res chain seq x y z
N MET A 1 84.32 27.90 40.45
CA MET A 1 84.47 27.61 39.02
C MET A 1 83.64 26.40 38.72
N ARG A 2 82.45 26.64 38.12
CA ARG A 2 81.40 25.63 37.94
C ARG A 2 81.53 25.08 36.53
N VAL A 3 81.71 23.79 36.40
CA VAL A 3 81.73 23.14 35.08
C VAL A 3 80.35 22.54 34.89
N GLU A 4 79.63 23.10 33.95
CA GLU A 4 78.31 22.65 33.54
C GLU A 4 78.48 21.62 32.41
N GLY A 5 78.20 20.37 32.79
CA GLY A 5 78.33 19.20 31.86
C GLY A 5 77.13 18.93 31.10
N ASP A 6 77.34 18.69 29.86
CA ASP A 6 76.53 18.41 28.73
C ASP A 6 75.63 17.17 28.91
N ASP A 7 74.35 17.40 29.09
CA ASP A 7 73.27 16.34 29.20
C ASP A 7 72.27 16.42 28.08
N GLN A 8 72.69 16.55 26.84
CA GLN A 8 71.83 16.62 25.69
C GLN A 8 72.04 15.55 24.60
N ALA A 9 72.08 14.29 24.94
CA ALA A 9 72.33 13.27 23.91
C ALA A 9 71.55 11.92 24.06
N LEU A 10 70.42 11.84 24.77
CA LEU A 10 69.69 10.55 24.89
C LEU A 10 68.19 10.63 24.75
N THR A 11 67.60 11.57 24.01
CA THR A 11 66.13 11.62 23.78
C THR A 11 65.79 11.58 22.28
N GLY A 12 66.17 10.50 21.59
CA GLY A 12 65.95 10.36 20.16
C GLY A 12 65.38 8.99 19.70
N ILE A 13 64.95 8.14 20.62
CA ILE A 13 64.34 6.86 20.20
C ILE A 13 62.82 7.01 20.25
N ARG A 14 62.20 7.37 19.14
CA ARG A 14 60.75 7.23 18.94
C ARG A 14 60.44 5.74 18.91
N PRO A 15 59.48 5.26 19.75
CA PRO A 15 59.00 3.88 19.62
C PRO A 15 58.40 3.68 18.20
N PRO A 16 58.55 2.49 17.60
CA PRO A 16 57.97 2.20 16.30
C PRO A 16 56.45 2.36 16.39
N GLN A 17 55.89 3.19 15.49
CA GLN A 17 54.45 3.28 15.29
C GLN A 17 54.02 1.91 14.79
N ILE A 18 53.50 1.07 15.66
CA ILE A 18 52.82 -0.16 15.30
C ILE A 18 51.58 0.31 14.52
N GLY A 19 51.61 0.14 13.20
CA GLY A 19 50.47 0.46 12.35
C GLY A 19 49.21 -0.19 12.93
N GLU A 20 48.21 0.63 13.20
CA GLU A 20 46.88 0.17 13.53
C GLU A 20 46.42 -0.70 12.35
N THR A 21 46.63 -2.00 12.48
CA THR A 21 46.04 -2.97 11.60
C THR A 21 44.54 -2.70 11.63
N ALA A 22 43.99 -2.31 10.45
CA ALA A 22 42.56 -2.08 10.25
C ALA A 22 41.80 -3.26 10.87
N VAL A 23 41.22 -3.04 12.05
CA VAL A 23 40.37 -4.04 12.71
C VAL A 23 39.21 -4.23 11.78
N SER A 24 39.21 -5.34 11.05
CA SER A 24 38.10 -5.77 10.20
C SER A 24 36.82 -5.75 11.03
N LYS A 25 35.82 -5.00 10.59
CA LYS A 25 34.52 -4.93 11.26
C LYS A 25 34.05 -6.34 11.58
N PRO A 26 33.71 -6.65 12.83
CA PRO A 26 33.45 -8.01 13.24
C PRO A 26 32.29 -8.62 12.40
N THR A 27 32.48 -9.81 11.92
CA THR A 27 31.54 -10.63 11.13
C THR A 27 30.14 -10.66 11.75
N THR A 28 30.03 -10.48 13.05
CA THR A 28 28.79 -10.38 13.82
C THR A 28 27.88 -9.22 13.39
N GLN A 29 28.43 -8.07 12.96
CA GLN A 29 27.63 -6.94 12.46
C GLN A 29 27.01 -7.23 11.09
N VAL A 30 27.69 -7.96 10.24
CA VAL A 30 27.17 -8.34 8.92
C VAL A 30 26.02 -9.33 9.05
N LEU A 31 26.14 -10.30 9.97
CA LEU A 31 25.11 -11.31 10.23
C LEU A 31 23.84 -10.69 10.85
N SER A 32 23.97 -9.77 11.80
CA SER A 32 22.83 -9.10 12.42
C SER A 32 22.07 -8.21 11.42
N THR A 33 22.78 -7.55 10.51
CA THR A 33 22.18 -6.71 9.47
C THR A 33 21.44 -7.55 8.42
N SER A 34 21.97 -8.72 8.05
CA SER A 34 21.31 -9.65 7.14
C SER A 34 20.02 -10.21 7.74
N TYR A 35 20.07 -10.67 8.98
CA TYR A 35 18.92 -11.23 9.68
C TYR A 35 17.79 -10.21 9.85
N GLY A 36 18.11 -8.98 10.23
CA GLY A 36 17.13 -7.89 10.32
C GLY A 36 16.45 -7.57 8.98
N ARG A 37 17.21 -7.59 7.88
CA ARG A 37 16.66 -7.38 6.53
C ARG A 37 15.71 -8.50 6.11
N THR A 38 16.02 -9.75 6.45
CA THR A 38 15.17 -10.91 6.13
C THR A 38 13.85 -10.82 6.87
N ILE A 39 13.84 -10.52 8.17
CA ILE A 39 12.62 -10.34 8.97
C ILE A 39 11.74 -9.23 8.39
N GLU A 40 12.34 -8.08 8.06
CA GLU A 40 11.58 -6.97 7.50
C GLU A 40 11.01 -7.31 6.11
N ALA A 41 11.76 -7.99 5.27
CA ALA A 41 11.27 -8.46 3.97
C ALA A 41 10.09 -9.44 4.13
N THR A 42 10.20 -10.42 5.03
CA THR A 42 9.11 -11.36 5.33
C THR A 42 7.87 -10.65 5.84
N ARG A 43 8.03 -9.67 6.74
CA ARG A 43 6.92 -8.84 7.24
C ARG A 43 6.24 -8.06 6.10
N GLN A 44 7.02 -7.47 5.18
CA GLN A 44 6.48 -6.73 4.04
C GLN A 44 5.67 -7.65 3.12
N VAL A 45 6.18 -8.83 2.80
CA VAL A 45 5.47 -9.84 1.99
C VAL A 45 4.19 -10.27 2.69
N ALA A 46 4.24 -10.58 3.98
CA ALA A 46 3.05 -10.99 4.75
C ALA A 46 1.96 -9.92 4.76
N LEU A 47 2.34 -8.63 4.87
CA LEU A 47 1.38 -7.52 4.80
C LEU A 47 0.73 -7.39 3.42
N VAL A 48 1.50 -7.54 2.35
CA VAL A 48 1.00 -7.47 0.97
C VAL A 48 0.04 -8.62 0.67
N VAL A 49 0.42 -9.86 1.02
CA VAL A 49 -0.43 -11.05 0.85
C VAL A 49 -1.69 -10.95 1.72
N GLY A 50 -1.55 -10.58 2.99
CA GLY A 50 -2.69 -10.41 3.89
C GLY A 50 -3.68 -9.35 3.40
N ALA A 51 -3.18 -8.25 2.80
CA ALA A 51 -4.02 -7.21 2.23
C ALA A 51 -4.74 -7.68 0.95
N SER A 52 -4.07 -8.46 0.09
CA SER A 52 -4.72 -9.07 -1.08
C SER A 52 -5.86 -10.00 -0.66
N LEU A 53 -5.61 -10.89 0.31
CA LEU A 53 -6.63 -11.78 0.86
C LEU A 53 -7.78 -11.02 1.54
N PHE A 54 -7.49 -9.94 2.24
CA PHE A 54 -8.52 -9.09 2.85
C PHE A 54 -9.45 -8.49 1.78
N VAL A 55 -8.90 -7.98 0.67
CA VAL A 55 -9.69 -7.46 -0.45
C VAL A 55 -10.49 -8.59 -1.10
N ALA A 56 -9.91 -9.79 -1.26
CA ALA A 56 -10.59 -10.96 -1.78
C ALA A 56 -11.80 -11.35 -0.90
N LEU A 57 -11.65 -11.38 0.42
CA LEU A 57 -12.77 -11.64 1.34
C LEU A 57 -13.88 -10.59 1.20
N CYS A 58 -13.51 -9.30 1.13
CA CYS A 58 -14.46 -8.21 0.92
C CYS A 58 -15.14 -8.25 -0.45
N ALA A 59 -14.50 -8.81 -1.47
CA ALA A 59 -15.08 -9.00 -2.80
C ALA A 59 -16.25 -9.98 -2.80
N HIS A 60 -16.25 -10.94 -1.87
CA HIS A 60 -17.34 -11.91 -1.72
C HIS A 60 -18.57 -11.35 -1.01
N ILE A 61 -18.44 -10.19 -0.34
CA ILE A 61 -19.57 -9.44 0.23
C ILE A 61 -20.11 -8.55 -0.88
N THR A 62 -21.04 -9.08 -1.67
CA THR A 62 -21.53 -8.47 -2.90
C THR A 62 -23.05 -8.58 -3.03
N ILE A 63 -23.65 -7.56 -3.61
CA ILE A 63 -25.07 -7.52 -4.00
C ILE A 63 -25.13 -7.36 -5.51
N SER A 64 -25.71 -8.36 -6.18
CA SER A 64 -25.95 -8.28 -7.62
C SER A 64 -27.10 -7.31 -7.90
N LEU A 65 -26.88 -6.38 -8.80
CA LEU A 65 -27.90 -5.41 -9.24
C LEU A 65 -28.49 -5.76 -10.60
N MET A 66 -28.22 -6.97 -11.11
CA MET A 66 -28.81 -7.44 -12.37
C MET A 66 -30.35 -7.49 -12.25
N PRO A 67 -31.10 -7.08 -13.29
CA PRO A 67 -30.64 -6.68 -14.62
C PRO A 67 -30.34 -5.18 -14.76
N LEU A 68 -30.39 -4.38 -13.69
CA LEU A 68 -30.24 -2.91 -13.75
C LEU A 68 -28.85 -2.48 -14.23
N THR A 69 -27.81 -3.14 -13.73
CA THR A 69 -26.43 -2.92 -14.13
C THR A 69 -25.61 -4.21 -14.03
N PRO A 70 -24.63 -4.42 -14.94
CA PRO A 70 -23.69 -5.54 -14.84
C PRO A 70 -22.62 -5.35 -13.74
N VAL A 71 -22.52 -4.16 -13.14
CA VAL A 71 -21.58 -3.85 -12.07
C VAL A 71 -22.23 -4.17 -10.73
N PRO A 72 -21.70 -5.10 -9.92
CA PRO A 72 -22.25 -5.41 -8.62
C PRO A 72 -21.86 -4.36 -7.57
N LEU A 73 -22.68 -4.19 -6.55
CA LEU A 73 -22.33 -3.42 -5.37
C LEU A 73 -21.54 -4.30 -4.42
N THR A 74 -20.29 -3.92 -4.11
CA THR A 74 -19.39 -4.73 -3.27
C THR A 74 -18.78 -3.92 -2.14
N VAL A 75 -18.33 -4.60 -1.08
CA VAL A 75 -17.49 -4.02 -0.02
C VAL A 75 -16.03 -3.95 -0.46
N GLN A 76 -15.67 -4.58 -1.55
CA GLN A 76 -14.31 -4.69 -2.10
C GLN A 76 -13.61 -3.32 -2.23
N ASN A 77 -14.28 -2.32 -2.79
CA ASN A 77 -13.71 -0.99 -2.98
C ASN A 77 -13.38 -0.29 -1.66
N LEU A 78 -14.22 -0.44 -0.62
CA LEU A 78 -13.88 0.03 0.73
C LEU A 78 -12.58 -0.61 1.23
N ALA A 79 -12.40 -1.93 0.99
CA ALA A 79 -11.18 -2.62 1.37
C ALA A 79 -9.95 -2.09 0.62
N VAL A 80 -10.06 -1.79 -0.68
CA VAL A 80 -8.98 -1.17 -1.49
C VAL A 80 -8.56 0.18 -0.92
N LEU A 81 -9.53 1.05 -0.57
CA LEU A 81 -9.27 2.33 0.07
C LEU A 81 -8.55 2.15 1.42
N LEU A 82 -9.04 1.23 2.27
CA LEU A 82 -8.43 0.94 3.57
C LEU A 82 -6.98 0.41 3.41
N VAL A 83 -6.74 -0.48 2.47
CA VAL A 83 -5.40 -1.00 2.18
C VAL A 83 -4.46 0.15 1.79
N GLY A 84 -4.88 1.06 0.90
CA GLY A 84 -4.10 2.24 0.55
C GLY A 84 -3.82 3.15 1.76
N LEU A 85 -4.85 3.52 2.52
CA LEU A 85 -4.75 4.43 3.66
C LEU A 85 -3.93 3.84 4.84
N LEU A 86 -4.06 2.54 5.12
CA LEU A 86 -3.43 1.91 6.29
C LEU A 86 -2.02 1.39 6.01
N LEU A 87 -1.81 0.73 4.87
CA LEU A 87 -0.51 0.16 4.50
C LEU A 87 0.39 1.16 3.77
N GLY A 88 -0.18 2.22 3.24
CA GLY A 88 0.52 3.22 2.46
C GLY A 88 0.60 2.91 0.97
N SER A 89 1.10 3.89 0.20
CA SER A 89 1.06 3.90 -1.25
C SER A 89 1.73 2.68 -1.90
N ARG A 90 2.98 2.39 -1.53
CA ARG A 90 3.76 1.32 -2.17
C ARG A 90 3.22 -0.08 -1.88
N ARG A 91 2.87 -0.35 -0.60
CA ARG A 91 2.32 -1.65 -0.20
C ARG A 91 0.90 -1.84 -0.72
N GLY A 92 0.09 -0.77 -0.70
CA GLY A 92 -1.24 -0.78 -1.27
C GLY A 92 -1.22 -1.11 -2.76
N PHE A 93 -0.34 -0.46 -3.53
CA PHE A 93 -0.13 -0.77 -4.93
C PHE A 93 0.26 -2.25 -5.14
N ALA A 94 1.28 -2.71 -4.40
CA ALA A 94 1.77 -4.08 -4.52
C ALA A 94 0.70 -5.13 -4.16
N ALA A 95 -0.10 -4.88 -3.11
CA ALA A 95 -1.18 -5.77 -2.71
C ALA A 95 -2.28 -5.86 -3.79
N MET A 96 -2.62 -4.75 -4.41
CA MET A 96 -3.63 -4.74 -5.48
C MET A 96 -3.08 -5.34 -6.78
N MET A 97 -1.80 -5.18 -7.08
CA MET A 97 -1.17 -5.91 -8.19
C MET A 97 -1.20 -7.42 -7.96
N LEU A 98 -0.86 -7.87 -6.74
CA LEU A 98 -0.93 -9.28 -6.36
C LEU A 98 -2.36 -9.80 -6.51
N TYR A 99 -3.35 -9.07 -5.99
CA TYR A 99 -4.76 -9.41 -6.12
C TYR A 99 -5.21 -9.61 -7.58
N LEU A 100 -4.78 -8.73 -8.49
CA LEU A 100 -5.08 -8.88 -9.92
C LEU A 100 -4.40 -10.09 -10.54
N ILE A 101 -3.15 -10.38 -10.16
CA ILE A 101 -2.40 -11.55 -10.64
C ILE A 101 -3.06 -12.83 -10.15
N GLU A 102 -3.43 -12.91 -8.87
CA GLU A 102 -4.16 -14.04 -8.29
C GLU A 102 -5.47 -14.28 -9.04
N GLY A 103 -6.27 -13.23 -9.24
CA GLY A 103 -7.52 -13.34 -9.96
C GLY A 103 -7.34 -13.72 -11.43
N ALA A 104 -6.38 -13.15 -12.14
CA ALA A 104 -6.06 -13.50 -13.53
C ALA A 104 -5.59 -14.96 -13.67
N ALA A 105 -4.86 -15.48 -12.66
CA ALA A 105 -4.42 -16.87 -12.60
C ALA A 105 -5.57 -17.86 -12.31
N GLY A 106 -6.79 -17.37 -12.06
CA GLY A 106 -7.98 -18.19 -11.84
C GLY A 106 -8.27 -18.50 -10.37
N PHE A 107 -7.54 -17.91 -9.41
CA PHE A 107 -7.93 -18.02 -8.01
C PHE A 107 -9.27 -17.29 -7.77
N PRO A 108 -10.15 -17.81 -6.91
CA PRO A 108 -11.48 -17.25 -6.66
C PRO A 108 -11.40 -16.02 -5.74
N VAL A 109 -10.59 -15.02 -6.11
CA VAL A 109 -10.40 -13.79 -5.34
C VAL A 109 -11.35 -12.66 -5.78
N PHE A 110 -11.85 -12.72 -7.01
CA PHE A 110 -12.82 -11.75 -7.53
C PHE A 110 -14.23 -12.02 -6.99
N ASN A 111 -15.12 -11.04 -7.16
CA ASN A 111 -16.50 -11.22 -6.73
C ASN A 111 -17.18 -12.39 -7.47
N PRO A 112 -18.00 -13.21 -6.76
CA PRO A 112 -18.56 -14.46 -7.30
C PRO A 112 -19.71 -14.26 -8.31
N THR A 113 -20.16 -13.02 -8.56
CA THR A 113 -21.21 -12.73 -9.54
C THR A 113 -20.69 -12.68 -10.97
N GLY A 114 -19.35 -12.65 -11.13
CA GLY A 114 -18.68 -12.66 -12.43
C GLY A 114 -18.13 -14.04 -12.79
N PRO A 115 -17.59 -14.18 -14.01
CA PRO A 115 -17.07 -15.45 -14.51
C PRO A 115 -15.74 -15.90 -13.87
N GLY A 116 -15.08 -15.03 -13.08
CA GLY A 116 -13.75 -15.27 -12.53
C GLY A 116 -12.62 -15.20 -13.57
N GLY A 117 -11.40 -15.34 -13.09
CA GLY A 117 -10.22 -15.40 -13.95
C GLY A 117 -10.00 -14.14 -14.81
N ILE A 118 -9.20 -14.32 -15.86
CA ILE A 118 -8.91 -13.26 -16.82
C ILE A 118 -10.18 -12.79 -17.57
N VAL A 119 -11.19 -13.64 -17.69
CA VAL A 119 -12.46 -13.31 -18.36
C VAL A 119 -13.20 -12.20 -17.62
N GLN A 120 -13.10 -12.16 -16.28
CA GLN A 120 -13.68 -11.09 -15.47
C GLN A 120 -12.95 -9.76 -15.67
N LEU A 121 -11.62 -9.78 -15.84
CA LEU A 121 -10.84 -8.58 -16.15
C LEU A 121 -11.15 -8.03 -17.55
N LEU A 122 -11.51 -8.88 -18.48
CA LEU A 122 -11.93 -8.50 -19.83
C LEU A 122 -13.42 -8.17 -19.90
N GLY A 123 -14.20 -8.47 -18.87
CA GLY A 123 -15.62 -8.19 -18.78
C GLY A 123 -15.96 -6.75 -18.39
N PRO A 124 -17.25 -6.41 -18.25
CA PRO A 124 -17.72 -5.03 -17.98
C PRO A 124 -17.14 -4.39 -16.71
N THR A 125 -16.77 -5.19 -15.72
CA THR A 125 -16.19 -4.72 -14.44
C THR A 125 -14.67 -4.59 -14.48
N GLY A 126 -14.02 -5.00 -15.57
CA GLY A 126 -12.56 -5.08 -15.67
C GLY A 126 -11.86 -3.76 -15.44
N GLY A 127 -12.38 -2.66 -15.95
CA GLY A 127 -11.78 -1.34 -15.78
C GLY A 127 -11.73 -0.87 -14.32
N PHE A 128 -12.73 -1.23 -13.52
CA PHE A 128 -12.71 -0.97 -12.07
C PHE A 128 -11.64 -1.80 -11.38
N LEU A 129 -11.52 -3.09 -11.69
CA LEU A 129 -10.52 -3.98 -11.14
C LEU A 129 -9.09 -3.53 -11.49
N ILE A 130 -8.84 -3.24 -12.76
CA ILE A 130 -7.54 -2.80 -13.26
C ILE A 130 -7.11 -1.46 -12.64
N ALA A 131 -8.06 -0.60 -12.26
CA ALA A 131 -7.77 0.66 -11.58
C ALA A 131 -7.30 0.48 -10.11
N TYR A 132 -7.61 -0.61 -9.43
CA TYR A 132 -7.33 -0.79 -7.99
C TYR A 132 -5.90 -0.53 -7.55
N PRO A 133 -4.83 -0.95 -8.26
CA PRO A 133 -3.46 -0.62 -7.87
C PRO A 133 -3.23 0.89 -7.78
N ILE A 134 -3.74 1.65 -8.76
CA ILE A 134 -3.61 3.11 -8.81
C ILE A 134 -4.46 3.76 -7.72
N VAL A 135 -5.67 3.25 -7.48
CA VAL A 135 -6.60 3.69 -6.42
C VAL A 135 -5.94 3.55 -5.04
N ALA A 136 -5.43 2.36 -4.72
CA ALA A 136 -4.75 2.11 -3.44
C ALA A 136 -3.47 2.95 -3.30
N PHE A 137 -2.67 3.07 -4.38
CA PHE A 137 -1.51 3.93 -4.41
C PHE A 137 -1.87 5.39 -4.09
N LEU A 138 -2.84 5.95 -4.79
CA LEU A 138 -3.22 7.36 -4.65
C LEU A 138 -3.82 7.66 -3.28
N ALA A 139 -4.70 6.79 -2.77
CA ALA A 139 -5.24 6.91 -1.42
C ALA A 139 -4.13 6.95 -0.36
N GLY A 140 -3.17 6.03 -0.44
CA GLY A 140 -2.01 6.00 0.44
C GLY A 140 -1.12 7.24 0.29
N TYR A 141 -0.76 7.58 -0.94
CA TYR A 141 0.15 8.67 -1.26
C TYR A 141 -0.34 10.04 -0.75
N VAL A 142 -1.61 10.35 -0.94
CA VAL A 142 -2.20 11.61 -0.45
C VAL A 142 -2.28 11.60 1.08
N PHE A 143 -2.63 10.47 1.69
CA PHE A 143 -2.76 10.35 3.13
C PHE A 143 -1.41 10.39 3.87
N GLU A 144 -0.35 9.80 3.31
CA GLU A 144 0.99 9.76 3.91
C GLU A 144 1.65 11.15 4.00
N ARG A 145 1.33 12.08 3.10
CA ARG A 145 2.04 13.34 2.91
C ARG A 145 1.65 14.49 3.86
N GLY A 146 0.94 14.23 4.96
CA GLY A 146 0.63 15.30 5.91
C GLY A 146 -0.07 14.80 7.17
N THR A 147 -0.77 15.71 7.86
CA THR A 147 -1.54 15.36 9.05
C THR A 147 -2.54 14.27 8.72
N ARG A 148 -2.46 13.15 9.43
CA ARG A 148 -3.30 11.96 9.21
C ARG A 148 -4.70 12.14 9.81
N SER A 149 -5.35 13.24 9.40
CA SER A 149 -6.68 13.65 9.85
C SER A 149 -7.78 12.94 9.06
N PHE A 150 -8.98 12.95 9.61
CA PHE A 150 -10.18 12.47 8.94
C PHE A 150 -10.40 13.16 7.58
N LEU A 151 -10.31 14.48 7.55
CA LEU A 151 -10.51 15.25 6.32
C LEU A 151 -9.51 14.85 5.23
N ARG A 152 -8.25 14.63 5.62
CA ARG A 152 -7.23 14.20 4.65
C ARG A 152 -7.47 12.78 4.15
N ALA A 153 -7.91 11.87 5.00
CA ALA A 153 -8.30 10.52 4.57
C ALA A 153 -9.50 10.56 3.63
N ALA A 154 -10.50 11.40 3.92
CA ALA A 154 -11.66 11.59 3.05
C ALA A 154 -11.28 12.19 1.69
N THR A 155 -10.41 13.21 1.66
CA THR A 155 -9.93 13.78 0.37
C THR A 155 -9.07 12.80 -0.40
N ALA A 156 -8.22 12.01 0.26
CA ALA A 156 -7.43 10.96 -0.36
C ALA A 156 -8.33 9.89 -1.01
N SER A 157 -9.35 9.43 -0.28
CA SER A 157 -10.33 8.49 -0.78
C SER A 157 -11.14 9.06 -1.95
N LEU A 158 -11.58 10.30 -1.86
CA LEU A 158 -12.33 10.96 -2.94
C LEU A 158 -11.51 11.05 -4.24
N LEU A 159 -10.24 11.44 -4.15
CA LEU A 159 -9.35 11.48 -5.33
C LEU A 159 -9.11 10.08 -5.90
N ALA A 160 -8.98 9.07 -5.05
CA ALA A 160 -8.85 7.69 -5.46
C ALA A 160 -10.12 7.17 -6.16
N GLU A 161 -11.32 7.55 -5.67
CA GLU A 161 -12.60 7.23 -6.31
C GLU A 161 -12.75 7.87 -7.70
N ILE A 162 -12.28 9.09 -7.90
CA ILE A 162 -12.27 9.72 -9.23
C ILE A 162 -11.46 8.86 -10.21
N VAL A 163 -10.32 8.34 -9.80
CA VAL A 163 -9.51 7.42 -10.63
C VAL A 163 -10.26 6.12 -10.88
N LEU A 164 -10.90 5.54 -9.85
CA LEU A 164 -11.68 4.32 -9.97
C LEU A 164 -12.78 4.46 -11.03
N PHE A 165 -13.60 5.51 -10.88
CA PHE A 165 -14.70 5.73 -11.82
C PHE A 165 -14.21 6.12 -13.21
N THR A 166 -13.12 6.87 -13.33
CA THR A 166 -12.51 7.16 -14.64
C THR A 166 -12.11 5.86 -15.35
N GLY A 167 -11.40 4.95 -14.69
CA GLY A 167 -11.01 3.66 -15.24
C GLY A 167 -12.23 2.78 -15.58
N GLY A 168 -13.17 2.66 -14.64
CA GLY A 168 -14.37 1.84 -14.80
C GLY A 168 -15.30 2.34 -15.90
N LEU A 169 -15.59 3.64 -15.93
CA LEU A 169 -16.50 4.21 -16.94
C LEU A 169 -15.87 4.23 -18.33
N THR A 170 -14.58 4.52 -18.45
CA THR A 170 -13.86 4.45 -19.72
C THR A 170 -13.92 3.02 -20.28
N TRP A 171 -13.70 2.03 -19.43
CA TRP A 171 -13.79 0.62 -19.81
C TRP A 171 -15.23 0.24 -20.20
N LEU A 172 -16.21 0.64 -19.40
CA LEU A 172 -17.61 0.35 -19.67
C LEU A 172 -18.13 1.05 -20.95
N TYR A 173 -17.55 2.19 -21.31
CA TYR A 173 -17.80 2.87 -22.57
C TYR A 173 -17.44 1.99 -23.78
N VAL A 174 -16.37 1.18 -23.70
CA VAL A 174 -15.99 0.25 -24.77
C VAL A 174 -17.09 -0.76 -25.04
N PHE A 175 -17.84 -1.18 -24.02
CA PHE A 175 -18.96 -2.13 -24.18
C PHE A 175 -20.27 -1.47 -24.62
N THR A 176 -20.51 -0.23 -24.19
CA THR A 176 -21.79 0.43 -24.38
C THR A 176 -21.81 1.36 -25.57
N HIS A 177 -20.63 1.77 -26.09
CA HIS A 177 -20.43 2.78 -27.12
C HIS A 177 -21.18 4.10 -26.85
N SER A 178 -21.54 4.37 -25.58
CA SER A 178 -22.27 5.55 -25.15
C SER A 178 -21.83 5.97 -23.76
N LEU A 179 -21.28 7.19 -23.62
CA LEU A 179 -20.85 7.74 -22.34
C LEU A 179 -22.02 7.88 -21.36
N ALA A 180 -23.20 8.31 -21.85
CA ALA A 180 -24.40 8.43 -21.04
C ALA A 180 -24.84 7.07 -20.46
N LYS A 181 -24.79 6.01 -21.28
CA LYS A 181 -25.14 4.65 -20.87
C LYS A 181 -24.09 4.09 -19.89
N ALA A 182 -22.80 4.31 -20.16
CA ALA A 182 -21.72 3.90 -19.26
C ALA A 182 -21.84 4.59 -17.87
N ALA A 183 -22.11 5.90 -17.87
CA ALA A 183 -22.33 6.64 -16.62
C ALA A 183 -23.59 6.17 -15.88
N TYR A 184 -24.68 5.92 -16.56
CA TYR A 184 -25.90 5.38 -15.97
C TYR A 184 -25.66 4.02 -15.29
N LEU A 185 -24.99 3.10 -15.99
CA LEU A 185 -24.74 1.74 -15.48
C LEU A 185 -23.65 1.68 -14.41
N GLY A 186 -22.62 2.52 -14.51
CA GLY A 186 -21.42 2.43 -13.67
C GLY A 186 -21.35 3.45 -12.54
N LEU A 187 -22.17 4.50 -12.54
CA LEU A 187 -22.11 5.57 -11.56
C LEU A 187 -23.42 5.77 -10.80
N ASN A 188 -24.56 5.82 -11.51
CA ASN A 188 -25.84 6.27 -10.96
C ASN A 188 -26.29 5.48 -9.72
N PHE A 189 -26.05 4.17 -9.68
CA PHE A 189 -26.44 3.30 -8.56
C PHE A 189 -25.41 3.27 -7.42
N PHE A 190 -24.22 3.86 -7.62
CA PHE A 190 -23.10 3.69 -6.71
C PHE A 190 -22.78 4.94 -5.89
N ILE A 191 -23.12 6.15 -6.33
CA ILE A 191 -22.72 7.41 -5.70
C ILE A 191 -23.00 7.42 -4.20
N ALA A 192 -24.22 7.06 -3.78
CA ALA A 192 -24.59 7.07 -2.37
C ALA A 192 -23.76 6.06 -1.54
N ALA A 193 -23.55 4.86 -2.09
CA ALA A 193 -22.75 3.83 -1.45
C ALA A 193 -21.26 4.24 -1.35
N GLU A 194 -20.72 4.88 -2.39
CA GLU A 194 -19.32 5.32 -2.39
C GLU A 194 -19.08 6.47 -1.41
N VAL A 195 -20.02 7.40 -1.25
CA VAL A 195 -19.94 8.42 -0.19
C VAL A 195 -19.85 7.77 1.19
N ILE A 196 -20.69 6.75 1.46
CA ILE A 196 -20.63 6.01 2.72
C ILE A 196 -19.28 5.30 2.89
N LYS A 197 -18.75 4.65 1.85
CA LYS A 197 -17.46 3.96 1.87
C LYS A 197 -16.30 4.92 2.12
N ILE A 198 -16.29 6.09 1.49
CA ILE A 198 -15.31 7.15 1.73
C ILE A 198 -15.32 7.57 3.20
N MET A 199 -16.51 7.84 3.76
CA MET A 199 -16.67 8.25 5.16
C MET A 199 -16.20 7.15 6.13
N LEU A 200 -16.54 5.89 5.85
CA LEU A 200 -16.10 4.75 6.65
C LEU A 200 -14.57 4.56 6.57
N ALA A 201 -13.99 4.59 5.36
CA ALA A 201 -12.55 4.47 5.17
C ALA A 201 -11.79 5.59 5.91
N ALA A 202 -12.26 6.83 5.78
CA ALA A 202 -11.67 7.97 6.47
C ALA A 202 -11.78 7.86 7.99
N GLY A 203 -12.93 7.45 8.50
CA GLY A 203 -13.17 7.24 9.94
C GLY A 203 -12.26 6.17 10.53
N ILE A 204 -12.17 5.02 9.87
CA ILE A 204 -11.33 3.90 10.30
C ILE A 204 -9.85 4.30 10.25
N ALA A 205 -9.37 4.83 9.12
CA ALA A 205 -7.96 5.17 8.95
C ALA A 205 -7.49 6.26 9.93
N SER A 206 -8.30 7.29 10.15
CA SER A 206 -7.94 8.37 11.08
C SER A 206 -7.92 7.92 12.55
N ARG A 207 -8.82 7.01 12.95
CA ARG A 207 -8.83 6.44 14.32
C ARG A 207 -7.69 5.46 14.53
N TRP A 208 -7.42 4.59 13.57
CA TRP A 208 -6.31 3.64 13.64
C TRP A 208 -4.97 4.33 13.91
N ARG A 209 -4.68 5.39 13.19
CA ARG A 209 -3.43 6.16 13.34
C ARG A 209 -3.31 6.86 14.68
N LYS A 210 -4.41 7.38 15.23
CA LYS A 210 -4.41 7.93 16.60
C LYS A 210 -4.09 6.89 17.65
N LEU A 211 -4.55 5.65 17.46
CA LEU A 211 -4.20 4.53 18.35
C LEU A 211 -2.71 4.18 18.25
N GLU A 212 -2.16 4.05 17.05
CA GLU A 212 -0.71 3.80 16.86
C GLU A 212 0.17 4.88 17.52
N GLU A 213 -0.21 6.16 17.40
CA GLU A 213 0.50 7.26 18.02
C GLU A 213 0.45 7.19 19.56
N ARG A 214 -0.69 6.82 20.13
CA ARG A 214 -0.82 6.64 21.58
C ARG A 214 0.01 5.47 22.12
N PHE A 215 0.04 4.35 21.41
CA PHE A 215 0.87 3.20 21.81
C PHE A 215 2.35 3.53 21.75
N ARG A 216 2.83 4.23 20.71
CA ARG A 216 4.22 4.67 20.60
C ARG A 216 4.63 5.71 21.65
N ALA A 217 3.70 6.53 22.12
CA ALA A 217 3.97 7.51 23.16
C ALA A 217 3.98 6.90 24.57
N ALA A 218 3.52 5.66 24.74
CA ALA A 218 3.48 4.91 25.99
C ALA A 218 4.69 3.96 26.18
N GLU A 219 5.51 3.76 25.12
CA GLU A 219 6.79 3.03 25.16
C GLU A 219 7.95 3.97 25.45
#